data_42b3b8e25dda2055531dc679214b3e3c
#
_entry.id   42b3b8e25dda2055531dc679214b3e3c
#
_cell.length_a   1.000
_cell.length_b   1.000
_cell.length_c   1.000
_cell.angle_alpha   90.00
_cell.angle_beta   90.00
_cell.angle_gamma   90.00
#
_symmetry.space_group_name_H-M   'P 1'
#
loop_
_entity.id
_entity.type
_entity.pdbx_description
1 polymer ?
#
loop_
_entity_poly.entity_id
_entity_poly.type
_entity_poly.pdbx_seq_one_letter_code
_entity_poly.pdbx_strand_id
1 'polypeptide(L)'
;MSPMAVTFSIREATAADNEALLELERSSPLDLGEVELSMDRSPHYFASLSLQEDARVMVAEEGGRLVGVCAAAWHQAPLLGKPRALLYIQKGRTRPEFQQRRISSVLVWALLESWRVRGKSVDSAYWLISADNRASLTAVQRGGVPLWPKEIHLVDLHTETGPRGEVPAVRLGPERAQEVVALLNRTHAGKELFAPYTEERLQARLGRTPEYGWQNWWGIEGRAGRLVAVAGLLDIGRWWRLTRRVKASGEETTSSGAAVFDFGYAEGGEQQMAELLYHLLGVAASWGRDHLSIHLDPEDGLYPFLPAAARVGADFRFFAAGITVPSAHEMGRFYLDPVYL
;
A
#
# COMPACT_ATOMS: atom_id res chain seq x y z
N MET A 1 39.77 21.69 -8.97
CA MET A 1 38.42 21.69 -9.53
C MET A 1 37.47 21.87 -8.36
N SER A 2 36.84 23.04 -8.22
CA SER A 2 35.80 23.27 -7.21
C SER A 2 34.65 22.27 -7.46
N PRO A 3 34.11 21.60 -6.43
CA PRO A 3 32.92 20.80 -6.63
C PRO A 3 31.80 21.79 -7.03
N MET A 4 31.27 21.62 -8.22
CA MET A 4 30.04 22.32 -8.60
C MET A 4 29.01 22.01 -7.52
N ALA A 5 28.64 23.03 -6.77
CA ALA A 5 27.54 22.92 -5.81
C ALA A 5 26.29 22.56 -6.60
N VAL A 6 25.82 21.35 -6.41
CA VAL A 6 24.63 20.84 -7.06
C VAL A 6 23.43 21.49 -6.39
N THR A 7 22.87 22.46 -7.03
CA THR A 7 21.71 23.22 -6.54
C THR A 7 20.43 22.65 -7.17
N PHE A 8 19.86 21.61 -6.57
CA PHE A 8 18.46 21.28 -6.82
C PHE A 8 17.58 22.02 -5.80
N SER A 9 16.42 22.48 -6.23
CA SER A 9 15.37 23.03 -5.36
C SER A 9 14.44 21.92 -4.91
N ILE A 10 13.87 22.12 -3.71
CA ILE A 10 12.82 21.22 -3.15
C ILE A 10 11.55 22.00 -2.99
N ARG A 11 10.43 21.45 -3.43
CA ARG A 11 9.10 22.00 -3.27
C ARG A 11 8.03 20.92 -3.16
N GLU A 12 6.87 21.28 -2.66
CA GLU A 12 5.69 20.43 -2.74
C GLU A 12 5.21 20.35 -4.20
N ALA A 13 4.85 19.13 -4.63
CA ALA A 13 4.29 18.92 -5.96
C ALA A 13 2.83 19.38 -6.01
N THR A 14 2.41 19.80 -7.17
CA THR A 14 1.03 20.20 -7.47
C THR A 14 0.45 19.36 -8.60
N ALA A 15 -0.84 19.50 -8.87
CA ALA A 15 -1.47 18.82 -10.01
C ALA A 15 -0.81 19.16 -11.36
N ALA A 16 -0.17 20.32 -11.48
CA ALA A 16 0.55 20.72 -12.69
C ALA A 16 1.80 19.88 -12.95
N ASP A 17 2.33 19.20 -11.92
CA ASP A 17 3.50 18.34 -12.03
C ASP A 17 3.17 16.93 -12.53
N ASN A 18 1.88 16.61 -12.78
CA ASN A 18 1.41 15.28 -13.10
C ASN A 18 2.24 14.61 -14.21
N GLU A 19 2.36 15.25 -15.37
CA GLU A 19 3.08 14.69 -16.52
C GLU A 19 4.58 14.49 -16.24
N ALA A 20 5.20 15.45 -15.55
CA ALA A 20 6.62 15.35 -15.17
C ALA A 20 6.88 14.24 -14.16
N LEU A 21 5.92 13.97 -13.23
CA LEU A 21 5.98 12.87 -12.28
C LEU A 21 5.80 11.51 -12.97
N LEU A 22 4.85 11.40 -13.90
CA LEU A 22 4.66 10.19 -14.70
C LEU A 22 5.91 9.89 -15.55
N GLU A 23 6.54 10.90 -16.13
CA GLU A 23 7.77 10.76 -16.89
C GLU A 23 8.96 10.35 -15.98
N LEU A 24 9.08 10.96 -14.80
CA LEU A 24 10.10 10.59 -13.81
C LEU A 24 9.97 9.11 -13.40
N GLU A 25 8.75 8.64 -13.16
CA GLU A 25 8.49 7.24 -12.75
C GLU A 25 8.85 6.26 -13.88
N ARG A 26 8.42 6.53 -15.12
CA ARG A 26 8.77 5.71 -16.30
C ARG A 26 10.27 5.65 -16.56
N SER A 27 10.98 6.76 -16.36
CA SER A 27 12.44 6.84 -16.58
C SER A 27 13.27 6.29 -15.42
N SER A 28 12.63 5.83 -14.34
CA SER A 28 13.31 5.38 -13.11
C SER A 28 12.73 4.05 -12.61
N PRO A 29 12.85 2.95 -13.39
CA PRO A 29 12.36 1.64 -13.00
C PRO A 29 13.03 1.17 -11.71
N LEU A 30 12.36 0.29 -10.97
CA LEU A 30 12.93 -0.40 -9.81
C LEU A 30 13.84 -1.53 -10.29
N ASP A 31 15.08 -1.50 -9.85
CA ASP A 31 16.02 -2.60 -10.03
C ASP A 31 15.81 -3.63 -8.91
N LEU A 32 15.26 -4.79 -9.26
CA LEU A 32 15.04 -5.93 -8.36
C LEU A 32 16.04 -7.07 -8.63
N GLY A 33 17.24 -6.75 -9.07
CA GLY A 33 18.30 -7.72 -9.37
C GLY A 33 18.18 -8.27 -10.78
N GLU A 34 17.58 -9.45 -10.97
CA GLU A 34 17.42 -10.09 -12.29
C GLU A 34 16.31 -9.44 -13.13
N VAL A 35 15.44 -8.67 -12.50
CA VAL A 35 14.32 -8.00 -13.16
C VAL A 35 14.33 -6.50 -12.90
N GLU A 36 13.73 -5.77 -13.84
CA GLU A 36 13.32 -4.38 -13.66
C GLU A 36 11.80 -4.32 -13.55
N LEU A 37 11.32 -3.51 -12.62
CA LEU A 37 9.88 -3.27 -12.45
C LEU A 37 9.56 -1.81 -12.74
N SER A 38 8.78 -1.58 -13.78
CA SER A 38 8.23 -0.27 -14.14
C SER A 38 6.79 -0.19 -13.71
N MET A 39 6.40 0.96 -13.16
CA MET A 39 5.02 1.24 -12.79
C MET A 39 4.51 2.41 -13.64
N ASP A 40 3.46 2.16 -14.43
CA ASP A 40 2.78 3.21 -15.19
C ASP A 40 1.51 3.62 -14.44
N ARG A 41 1.49 4.84 -13.92
CA ARG A 41 0.35 5.45 -13.20
C ARG A 41 -0.48 6.37 -14.07
N SER A 42 -0.29 6.31 -15.39
CA SER A 42 -1.06 7.16 -16.30
C SER A 42 -2.56 6.88 -16.20
N PRO A 43 -3.42 7.92 -16.32
CA PRO A 43 -3.07 9.33 -16.58
C PRO A 43 -2.85 10.17 -15.29
N HIS A 44 -3.01 9.62 -14.09
CA HIS A 44 -3.06 10.39 -12.86
C HIS A 44 -2.11 9.86 -11.78
N TYR A 45 -0.94 10.47 -11.65
CA TYR A 45 0.07 10.11 -10.64
C TYR A 45 -0.49 10.12 -9.21
N PHE A 46 -1.36 11.09 -8.91
CA PHE A 46 -1.89 11.31 -7.57
C PHE A 46 -3.08 10.40 -7.19
N ALA A 47 -3.64 9.63 -8.13
CA ALA A 47 -4.88 8.88 -7.92
C ALA A 47 -4.85 7.99 -6.67
N SER A 48 -3.80 7.19 -6.49
CA SER A 48 -3.69 6.30 -5.32
C SER A 48 -3.49 7.05 -3.99
N LEU A 49 -3.01 8.30 -4.02
CA LEU A 49 -2.84 9.12 -2.82
C LEU A 49 -4.17 9.72 -2.33
N SER A 50 -5.19 9.79 -3.18
CA SER A 50 -6.49 10.37 -2.82
C SER A 50 -7.21 9.59 -1.71
N LEU A 51 -6.94 8.30 -1.55
CA LEU A 51 -7.49 7.48 -0.47
C LEU A 51 -6.82 7.70 0.89
N GLN A 52 -5.64 8.33 0.91
CA GLN A 52 -4.91 8.61 2.14
C GLN A 52 -5.43 9.87 2.83
N GLU A 53 -5.40 9.91 4.15
CA GLU A 53 -5.99 11.02 4.92
C GLU A 53 -5.28 12.36 4.71
N ASP A 54 -3.95 12.33 4.68
CA ASP A 54 -3.13 13.52 4.52
C ASP A 54 -1.85 13.09 3.81
N ALA A 55 -1.91 13.02 2.48
CA ALA A 55 -0.78 12.66 1.65
C ALA A 55 -0.14 13.91 1.04
N ARG A 56 1.20 13.89 0.97
CA ARG A 56 2.00 14.96 0.35
C ARG A 56 3.06 14.36 -0.53
N VAL A 57 3.40 15.11 -1.55
CA VAL A 57 4.45 14.76 -2.50
C VAL A 57 5.47 15.89 -2.54
N MET A 58 6.73 15.59 -2.25
CA MET A 58 7.84 16.51 -2.45
C MET A 58 8.63 16.12 -3.68
N VAL A 59 9.05 17.11 -4.44
CA VAL A 59 9.88 16.95 -5.63
C VAL A 59 11.20 17.71 -5.50
N ALA A 60 12.23 17.14 -6.09
CA ALA A 60 13.51 17.80 -6.33
C ALA A 60 13.58 18.20 -7.79
N GLU A 61 13.96 19.44 -8.06
CA GLU A 61 14.04 20.03 -9.41
C GLU A 61 15.42 20.61 -9.66
N GLU A 62 15.99 20.31 -10.82
CA GLU A 62 17.24 20.90 -11.31
C GLU A 62 17.09 21.28 -12.77
N GLY A 63 17.38 22.54 -13.09
CA GLY A 63 17.28 23.06 -14.45
C GLY A 63 15.87 22.96 -15.07
N GLY A 64 14.81 23.10 -14.28
CA GLY A 64 13.41 23.00 -14.74
C GLY A 64 12.93 21.56 -14.96
N ARG A 65 13.71 20.54 -14.55
CA ARG A 65 13.37 19.12 -14.70
C ARG A 65 13.25 18.46 -13.32
N LEU A 66 12.24 17.62 -13.12
CA LEU A 66 12.13 16.81 -11.92
C LEU A 66 13.20 15.72 -11.93
N VAL A 67 14.03 15.69 -10.86
CA VAL A 67 15.13 14.75 -10.70
C VAL A 67 14.91 13.75 -9.57
N GLY A 68 13.93 14.02 -8.71
CA GLY A 68 13.53 13.12 -7.65
C GLY A 68 12.14 13.43 -7.11
N VAL A 69 11.51 12.43 -6.53
CA VAL A 69 10.21 12.52 -5.87
C VAL A 69 10.19 11.62 -4.65
N CYS A 70 9.45 12.02 -3.63
CA CYS A 70 9.07 11.20 -2.49
C CYS A 70 7.70 11.64 -2.01
N ALA A 71 6.85 10.69 -1.69
CA ALA A 71 5.55 10.95 -1.09
C ALA A 71 5.51 10.43 0.35
N ALA A 72 4.65 11.01 1.16
CA ALA A 72 4.32 10.46 2.46
C ALA A 72 2.87 10.75 2.82
N ALA A 73 2.32 9.92 3.72
CA ALA A 73 0.99 10.09 4.28
C ALA A 73 1.07 10.08 5.80
N TRP A 74 0.44 11.09 6.40
CA TRP A 74 0.31 11.19 7.86
C TRP A 74 -0.99 10.51 8.30
N HIS A 75 -0.91 9.72 9.37
CA HIS A 75 -2.09 9.09 9.97
C HIS A 75 -1.85 8.77 11.44
N GLN A 76 -2.92 8.45 12.17
CA GLN A 76 -2.85 7.97 13.54
C GLN A 76 -3.19 6.49 13.59
N ALA A 77 -2.31 5.69 14.21
CA ALA A 77 -2.54 4.28 14.42
C ALA A 77 -1.74 3.76 15.63
N PRO A 78 -2.10 2.63 16.23
CA PRO A 78 -1.27 2.01 17.26
C PRO A 78 0.05 1.52 16.66
N LEU A 79 1.14 1.73 17.41
CA LEU A 79 2.43 1.11 17.16
C LEU A 79 3.09 0.80 18.51
N LEU A 80 3.45 -0.47 18.73
CA LEU A 80 3.85 -1.06 20.01
C LEU A 80 2.77 -0.83 21.08
N GLY A 81 1.52 -1.11 20.72
CA GLY A 81 0.35 -1.01 21.60
C GLY A 81 -0.01 0.41 22.04
N LYS A 82 0.61 1.45 21.48
CA LYS A 82 0.36 2.87 21.83
C LYS A 82 -0.13 3.66 20.62
N PRO A 83 -1.13 4.53 20.79
CA PRO A 83 -1.50 5.49 19.73
C PRO A 83 -0.31 6.35 19.34
N ARG A 84 -0.04 6.47 18.04
CA ARG A 84 1.08 7.21 17.47
C ARG A 84 0.64 8.05 16.29
N ALA A 85 1.27 9.20 16.14
CA ALA A 85 1.24 9.96 14.90
C ALA A 85 2.34 9.42 13.97
N LEU A 86 1.94 8.78 12.90
CA LEU A 86 2.81 8.06 12.00
C LEU A 86 2.91 8.74 10.63
N LEU A 87 4.08 8.65 10.03
CA LEU A 87 4.32 9.11 8.67
C LEU A 87 4.78 7.93 7.81
N TYR A 88 3.94 7.48 6.90
CA TYR A 88 4.30 6.47 5.91
C TYR A 88 5.05 7.10 4.74
N ILE A 89 6.29 6.73 4.54
CA ILE A 89 7.13 7.21 3.43
C ILE A 89 7.04 6.24 2.25
N GLN A 90 6.71 6.76 1.07
CA GLN A 90 6.42 5.98 -0.12
C GLN A 90 6.84 6.68 -1.41
N LYS A 91 6.74 5.96 -2.54
CA LYS A 91 6.95 6.49 -3.91
C LYS A 91 8.29 7.22 -4.11
N GLY A 92 9.31 6.83 -3.35
CA GLY A 92 10.64 7.38 -3.52
C GLY A 92 11.22 7.00 -4.88
N ARG A 93 11.57 7.99 -5.71
CA ARG A 93 12.28 7.82 -6.99
C ARG A 93 13.32 8.91 -7.15
N THR A 94 14.42 8.54 -7.75
CA THR A 94 15.46 9.49 -8.17
C THR A 94 15.98 9.02 -9.53
N ARG A 95 16.08 9.93 -10.49
CA ARG A 95 16.62 9.60 -11.81
C ARG A 95 17.99 8.94 -11.68
N PRO A 96 18.32 7.93 -12.50
CA PRO A 96 19.57 7.18 -12.40
C PRO A 96 20.82 8.08 -12.37
N GLU A 97 20.85 9.11 -13.21
CA GLU A 97 21.98 10.05 -13.32
C GLU A 97 22.13 10.99 -12.11
N PHE A 98 21.11 11.05 -11.24
CA PHE A 98 21.09 11.85 -10.01
C PHE A 98 21.18 11.01 -8.72
N GLN A 99 21.29 9.70 -8.84
CA GLN A 99 21.51 8.84 -7.69
C GLN A 99 22.82 9.19 -6.95
N GLN A 100 22.90 8.84 -5.67
CA GLN A 100 24.02 9.14 -4.76
C GLN A 100 24.20 10.64 -4.37
N ARG A 101 23.33 11.54 -4.86
CA ARG A 101 23.35 12.97 -4.51
C ARG A 101 22.51 13.32 -3.29
N ARG A 102 22.12 12.33 -2.47
CA ARG A 102 21.32 12.46 -1.24
C ARG A 102 19.90 13.05 -1.45
N ILE A 103 19.40 13.08 -2.67
CA ILE A 103 18.08 13.66 -3.00
C ILE A 103 16.98 13.02 -2.17
N SER A 104 16.95 11.69 -2.08
CA SER A 104 15.93 10.97 -1.29
C SER A 104 15.91 11.38 0.18
N SER A 105 17.09 11.55 0.81
CA SER A 105 17.19 11.98 2.21
C SER A 105 16.66 13.40 2.40
N VAL A 106 16.98 14.31 1.48
CA VAL A 106 16.51 15.71 1.55
C VAL A 106 14.99 15.76 1.34
N LEU A 107 14.43 14.95 0.43
CA LEU A 107 12.98 14.86 0.21
C LEU A 107 12.25 14.33 1.46
N VAL A 108 12.78 13.29 2.12
CA VAL A 108 12.21 12.78 3.37
C VAL A 108 12.23 13.85 4.47
N TRP A 109 13.35 14.59 4.60
CA TRP A 109 13.43 15.71 5.53
C TRP A 109 12.41 16.81 5.22
N ALA A 110 12.24 17.18 3.96
CA ALA A 110 11.26 18.17 3.53
C ALA A 110 9.82 17.72 3.84
N LEU A 111 9.54 16.42 3.67
CA LEU A 111 8.25 15.82 4.05
C LEU A 111 8.02 15.98 5.56
N LEU A 112 8.93 15.52 6.41
CA LEU A 112 8.82 15.64 7.87
C LEU A 112 8.58 17.09 8.29
N GLU A 113 9.37 18.04 7.76
CA GLU A 113 9.24 19.45 8.05
C GLU A 113 7.88 20.02 7.59
N SER A 114 7.34 19.54 6.46
CA SER A 114 6.06 20.01 5.92
C SER A 114 4.88 19.76 6.85
N TRP A 115 4.89 18.68 7.64
CA TRP A 115 3.87 18.46 8.70
C TRP A 115 4.19 19.24 9.96
N ARG A 116 5.46 19.33 10.35
CA ARG A 116 5.88 20.08 11.54
C ARG A 116 5.46 21.55 11.47
N VAL A 117 5.69 22.23 10.35
CA VAL A 117 5.29 23.62 10.17
C VAL A 117 3.78 23.82 10.15
N ARG A 118 3.00 22.76 9.92
CA ARG A 118 1.53 22.75 10.01
C ARG A 118 1.02 22.32 11.39
N GLY A 119 1.90 22.25 12.39
CA GLY A 119 1.54 21.92 13.77
C GLY A 119 1.19 20.44 14.01
N LYS A 120 1.51 19.54 13.07
CA LYS A 120 1.32 18.10 13.29
C LYS A 120 2.58 17.47 13.88
N SER A 121 2.39 16.67 14.93
CA SER A 121 3.47 15.83 15.47
C SER A 121 3.70 14.63 14.55
N VAL A 122 4.91 14.09 14.57
CA VAL A 122 5.29 12.81 13.97
C VAL A 122 6.10 12.06 15.00
N ASP A 123 5.54 10.98 15.54
CA ASP A 123 6.23 10.14 16.53
C ASP A 123 7.18 9.15 15.84
N SER A 124 6.80 8.68 14.66
CA SER A 124 7.61 7.76 13.87
C SER A 124 7.35 7.92 12.38
N ALA A 125 8.41 7.79 11.58
CA ALA A 125 8.31 7.59 10.14
C ALA A 125 8.62 6.13 9.81
N TYR A 126 7.85 5.51 8.92
CA TYR A 126 8.05 4.12 8.53
C TYR A 126 8.02 3.91 7.03
N TRP A 127 8.65 2.83 6.59
CA TRP A 127 8.77 2.39 5.20
C TRP A 127 8.41 0.92 5.10
N LEU A 128 7.81 0.57 3.98
CA LEU A 128 7.67 -0.81 3.52
C LEU A 128 8.47 -0.95 2.24
N ILE A 129 9.46 -1.81 2.26
CA ILE A 129 10.39 -1.97 1.14
C ILE A 129 10.42 -3.44 0.76
N SER A 130 10.13 -3.74 -0.51
CA SER A 130 10.27 -5.10 -1.04
C SER A 130 11.65 -5.66 -0.73
N ALA A 131 11.71 -6.92 -0.30
CA ALA A 131 12.95 -7.62 0.02
C ALA A 131 13.93 -7.66 -1.17
N ASP A 132 13.41 -7.60 -2.39
CA ASP A 132 14.20 -7.60 -3.62
C ASP A 132 14.72 -6.21 -4.00
N ASN A 133 14.17 -5.13 -3.42
CA ASN A 133 14.59 -3.75 -3.74
C ASN A 133 15.85 -3.37 -2.96
N ARG A 134 16.99 -3.96 -3.35
CA ARG A 134 18.29 -3.76 -2.68
C ARG A 134 18.75 -2.30 -2.64
N ALA A 135 18.42 -1.52 -3.67
CA ALA A 135 18.78 -0.10 -3.73
C ALA A 135 18.08 0.69 -2.62
N SER A 136 16.76 0.52 -2.46
CA SER A 136 15.98 1.18 -1.41
C SER A 136 16.36 0.67 -0.02
N LEU A 137 16.55 -0.64 0.16
CA LEU A 137 17.02 -1.24 1.42
C LEU A 137 18.35 -0.60 1.86
N THR A 138 19.32 -0.54 0.94
CA THR A 138 20.62 0.08 1.22
C THR A 138 20.51 1.57 1.53
N ALA A 139 19.66 2.30 0.80
CA ALA A 139 19.48 3.74 1.00
C ALA A 139 18.89 4.05 2.38
N VAL A 140 17.87 3.31 2.82
CA VAL A 140 17.22 3.51 4.10
C VAL A 140 18.16 3.11 5.26
N GLN A 141 18.86 2.00 5.14
CA GLN A 141 19.86 1.58 6.13
C GLN A 141 21.02 2.59 6.25
N ARG A 142 21.56 3.09 5.13
CA ARG A 142 22.57 4.17 5.15
C ARG A 142 22.07 5.46 5.76
N GLY A 143 20.76 5.71 5.67
CA GLY A 143 20.07 6.81 6.36
C GLY A 143 19.93 6.61 7.87
N GLY A 144 20.39 5.46 8.41
CA GLY A 144 20.31 5.15 9.83
C GLY A 144 18.92 4.71 10.30
N VAL A 145 18.03 4.37 9.37
CA VAL A 145 16.69 3.86 9.73
C VAL A 145 16.79 2.36 10.04
N PRO A 146 16.44 1.94 11.25
CA PRO A 146 16.56 0.54 11.62
C PRO A 146 15.53 -0.35 10.91
N LEU A 147 15.96 -1.55 10.55
CA LEU A 147 15.09 -2.65 10.16
C LEU A 147 14.44 -3.23 11.43
N TRP A 148 13.12 -3.38 11.38
CA TRP A 148 12.37 -4.07 12.42
C TRP A 148 12.22 -5.56 12.06
N PRO A 149 12.11 -6.45 13.05
CA PRO A 149 11.95 -7.89 12.81
C PRO A 149 10.51 -8.23 12.39
N LYS A 150 10.02 -7.60 11.32
CA LYS A 150 8.65 -7.76 10.80
C LYS A 150 8.64 -7.78 9.29
N GLU A 151 7.88 -8.72 8.76
CA GLU A 151 7.60 -8.88 7.34
C GLU A 151 6.10 -8.73 7.10
N ILE A 152 5.73 -8.29 5.91
CA ILE A 152 4.35 -8.23 5.45
C ILE A 152 4.32 -8.82 4.04
N HIS A 153 3.39 -9.72 3.80
CA HIS A 153 3.23 -10.37 2.51
C HIS A 153 2.16 -9.68 1.67
N LEU A 154 2.48 -9.42 0.42
CA LEU A 154 1.49 -9.24 -0.63
C LEU A 154 1.16 -10.61 -1.18
N VAL A 155 -0.06 -11.06 -0.99
CA VAL A 155 -0.52 -12.36 -1.48
C VAL A 155 -1.38 -12.15 -2.71
N ASP A 156 -1.00 -12.79 -3.81
CA ASP A 156 -1.70 -12.73 -5.09
C ASP A 156 -2.47 -14.03 -5.37
N LEU A 157 -3.71 -13.87 -5.81
CA LEU A 157 -4.55 -14.92 -6.37
C LEU A 157 -4.71 -14.64 -7.86
N HIS A 158 -4.25 -15.56 -8.72
CA HIS A 158 -4.33 -15.37 -10.17
C HIS A 158 -5.69 -15.77 -10.72
N THR A 159 -6.24 -14.99 -11.65
CA THR A 159 -7.58 -15.18 -12.20
C THR A 159 -7.72 -16.46 -13.03
N GLU A 160 -6.61 -16.98 -13.57
CA GLU A 160 -6.58 -18.28 -14.27
C GLU A 160 -6.95 -19.48 -13.37
N THR A 161 -6.83 -19.30 -12.04
CA THR A 161 -7.15 -20.32 -11.04
C THR A 161 -8.54 -20.15 -10.43
N GLY A 162 -9.42 -19.41 -11.10
CA GLY A 162 -10.73 -18.97 -10.63
C GLY A 162 -11.62 -20.05 -9.98
N PRO A 163 -12.66 -19.63 -9.25
CA PRO A 163 -13.47 -20.52 -8.42
C PRO A 163 -14.21 -21.55 -9.25
N ARG A 164 -14.24 -22.79 -8.77
CA ARG A 164 -15.12 -23.84 -9.26
C ARG A 164 -16.38 -23.89 -8.40
N GLY A 165 -17.30 -22.93 -8.59
CA GLY A 165 -18.58 -22.92 -7.87
C GLY A 165 -19.12 -21.51 -7.62
N GLU A 166 -20.41 -21.42 -7.41
CA GLU A 166 -21.08 -20.16 -6.99
C GLU A 166 -20.83 -19.95 -5.49
N VAL A 167 -20.24 -18.82 -5.14
CA VAL A 167 -20.12 -18.35 -3.75
C VAL A 167 -21.32 -17.43 -3.48
N PRO A 168 -22.09 -17.64 -2.42
CA PRO A 168 -23.27 -16.82 -2.10
C PRO A 168 -22.87 -15.45 -1.51
N ALA A 169 -22.14 -14.67 -2.29
CA ALA A 169 -21.77 -13.31 -1.89
C ALA A 169 -22.83 -12.30 -2.30
N VAL A 170 -23.10 -11.35 -1.41
CA VAL A 170 -24.05 -10.25 -1.62
C VAL A 170 -23.34 -8.92 -1.71
N ARG A 171 -23.87 -8.01 -2.53
CA ARG A 171 -23.44 -6.61 -2.52
C ARG A 171 -23.91 -5.91 -1.27
N LEU A 172 -23.02 -5.09 -0.69
CA LEU A 172 -23.33 -4.35 0.52
C LEU A 172 -23.63 -2.88 0.20
N GLY A 173 -24.53 -2.30 0.98
CA GLY A 173 -24.86 -0.90 0.95
C GLY A 173 -24.62 -0.23 2.31
N PRO A 174 -24.88 1.09 2.39
CA PRO A 174 -24.68 1.87 3.62
C PRO A 174 -25.52 1.40 4.80
N GLU A 175 -26.63 0.70 4.55
CA GLU A 175 -27.51 0.11 5.59
C GLU A 175 -26.82 -0.99 6.40
N ARG A 176 -25.73 -1.56 5.87
CA ARG A 176 -24.94 -2.59 6.54
C ARG A 176 -23.65 -2.03 7.21
N ALA A 177 -23.48 -0.70 7.22
CA ALA A 177 -22.27 -0.05 7.72
C ALA A 177 -21.87 -0.49 9.13
N GLN A 178 -22.83 -0.61 10.05
CA GLN A 178 -22.58 -1.03 11.42
C GLN A 178 -22.02 -2.46 11.50
N GLU A 179 -22.58 -3.39 10.72
CA GLU A 179 -22.08 -4.77 10.69
C GLU A 179 -20.67 -4.85 10.08
N VAL A 180 -20.44 -4.10 8.99
CA VAL A 180 -19.11 -4.00 8.35
C VAL A 180 -18.08 -3.49 9.35
N VAL A 181 -18.35 -2.37 10.01
CA VAL A 181 -17.47 -1.78 11.03
C VAL A 181 -17.20 -2.79 12.16
N ALA A 182 -18.22 -3.49 12.63
CA ALA A 182 -18.05 -4.49 13.70
C ALA A 182 -17.12 -5.63 13.28
N LEU A 183 -17.23 -6.12 12.04
CA LEU A 183 -16.37 -7.19 11.52
C LEU A 183 -14.93 -6.70 11.31
N LEU A 184 -14.72 -5.52 10.71
CA LEU A 184 -13.41 -4.92 10.54
C LEU A 184 -12.68 -4.78 11.88
N ASN A 185 -13.34 -4.17 12.86
CA ASN A 185 -12.76 -3.92 14.17
C ASN A 185 -12.46 -5.23 14.93
N ARG A 186 -13.30 -6.24 14.79
CA ARG A 186 -13.09 -7.55 15.41
C ARG A 186 -11.87 -8.25 14.82
N THR A 187 -11.79 -8.33 13.49
CA THR A 187 -10.73 -9.05 12.76
C THR A 187 -9.36 -8.45 13.00
N HIS A 188 -9.32 -7.13 13.14
CA HIS A 188 -8.05 -6.40 13.28
C HIS A 188 -7.79 -5.87 14.69
N ALA A 189 -8.61 -6.25 15.67
CA ALA A 189 -8.41 -5.85 17.08
C ALA A 189 -7.00 -6.19 17.56
N GLY A 190 -6.32 -5.20 18.12
CA GLY A 190 -4.97 -5.35 18.67
C GLY A 190 -3.84 -5.51 17.65
N LYS A 191 -4.13 -5.44 16.34
CA LYS A 191 -3.06 -5.40 15.32
C LYS A 191 -2.41 -4.03 15.28
N GLU A 192 -1.11 -4.01 15.13
CA GLU A 192 -0.33 -2.79 14.91
C GLU A 192 -0.74 -2.14 13.58
N LEU A 193 -0.68 -0.83 13.51
CA LEU A 193 -1.10 0.02 12.40
C LEU A 193 -2.62 0.01 12.10
N PHE A 194 -3.42 -0.77 12.81
CA PHE A 194 -4.87 -0.75 12.64
C PHE A 194 -5.51 0.32 13.52
N ALA A 195 -6.05 1.35 12.93
CA ALA A 195 -6.89 2.31 13.62
C ALA A 195 -8.37 1.91 13.49
N PRO A 196 -9.08 1.63 14.61
CA PRO A 196 -10.46 1.17 14.57
C PRO A 196 -11.38 2.09 13.78
N TYR A 197 -12.33 1.50 13.07
CA TYR A 197 -13.35 2.22 12.35
C TYR A 197 -14.50 2.66 13.26
N THR A 198 -15.05 3.84 12.98
CA THR A 198 -16.44 4.19 13.25
C THR A 198 -17.19 4.22 11.92
N GLU A 199 -18.53 4.31 11.96
CA GLU A 199 -19.31 4.43 10.72
C GLU A 199 -18.94 5.71 9.96
N GLU A 200 -18.74 6.83 10.68
CA GLU A 200 -18.33 8.12 10.10
C GLU A 200 -16.94 8.01 9.42
N ARG A 201 -16.00 7.31 10.05
CA ARG A 201 -14.66 7.10 9.49
C ARG A 201 -14.71 6.22 8.24
N LEU A 202 -15.52 5.15 8.24
CA LEU A 202 -15.75 4.32 7.07
C LEU A 202 -16.37 5.16 5.95
N GLN A 203 -17.43 5.91 6.25
CA GLN A 203 -18.10 6.77 5.28
C GLN A 203 -17.15 7.84 4.70
N ALA A 204 -16.33 8.47 5.55
CA ALA A 204 -15.32 9.43 5.11
C ALA A 204 -14.28 8.79 4.17
N ARG A 205 -13.85 7.54 4.44
CA ARG A 205 -12.95 6.78 3.56
C ARG A 205 -13.59 6.51 2.20
N LEU A 206 -14.85 6.06 2.19
CA LEU A 206 -15.58 5.75 0.96
C LEU A 206 -15.94 7.00 0.13
N GLY A 207 -15.91 8.17 0.74
CA GLY A 207 -16.16 9.45 0.06
C GLY A 207 -14.91 10.11 -0.54
N ARG A 208 -13.71 9.54 -0.36
CA ARG A 208 -12.44 10.17 -0.80
C ARG A 208 -12.21 10.09 -2.31
N THR A 209 -12.73 9.06 -2.96
CA THR A 209 -12.60 8.87 -4.39
C THR A 209 -13.85 8.18 -4.94
N PRO A 210 -14.32 8.54 -6.14
CA PRO A 210 -15.46 7.87 -6.76
C PRO A 210 -15.19 6.41 -7.12
N GLU A 211 -13.93 6.00 -7.22
CA GLU A 211 -13.54 4.64 -7.55
C GLU A 211 -13.72 3.65 -6.40
N TYR A 212 -13.83 4.14 -5.13
CA TYR A 212 -13.98 3.29 -3.95
C TYR A 212 -15.13 3.77 -3.07
N GLY A 213 -16.27 3.11 -3.18
CA GLY A 213 -17.49 3.39 -2.44
C GLY A 213 -18.24 2.09 -2.11
N TRP A 214 -19.47 2.19 -1.64
CA TRP A 214 -20.29 1.01 -1.31
C TRP A 214 -20.47 0.04 -2.48
N GLN A 215 -20.44 0.51 -3.70
CA GLN A 215 -20.48 -0.34 -4.91
C GLN A 215 -19.28 -1.30 -5.01
N ASN A 216 -18.27 -1.12 -4.17
CA ASN A 216 -17.05 -1.93 -4.13
C ASN A 216 -17.06 -2.95 -2.98
N TRP A 217 -18.19 -3.11 -2.27
CA TRP A 217 -18.24 -3.96 -1.09
C TRP A 217 -19.11 -5.19 -1.29
N TRP A 218 -18.61 -6.31 -0.76
CA TRP A 218 -19.28 -7.60 -0.77
C TRP A 218 -19.21 -8.24 0.60
N GLY A 219 -20.16 -9.13 0.85
CA GLY A 219 -20.17 -9.91 2.06
C GLY A 219 -20.75 -11.30 1.85
N ILE A 220 -20.49 -12.18 2.80
CA ILE A 220 -21.16 -13.47 2.92
C ILE A 220 -22.07 -13.40 4.14
N GLU A 221 -23.32 -13.80 3.96
CA GLU A 221 -24.30 -13.90 5.02
C GLU A 221 -24.31 -15.32 5.62
N GLY A 222 -24.31 -15.37 6.93
CA GLY A 222 -24.53 -16.60 7.68
C GLY A 222 -25.99 -16.78 8.07
N ARG A 223 -26.20 -17.47 9.18
CA ARG A 223 -27.55 -17.69 9.70
C ARG A 223 -28.25 -16.37 10.03
N ALA A 224 -29.57 -16.33 9.76
CA ALA A 224 -30.42 -15.15 9.98
C ALA A 224 -29.97 -13.87 9.24
N GLY A 225 -29.30 -13.99 8.10
CA GLY A 225 -28.85 -12.86 7.26
C GLY A 225 -27.78 -11.96 7.88
N ARG A 226 -27.09 -12.40 8.93
CA ARG A 226 -26.00 -11.64 9.55
C ARG A 226 -24.71 -11.84 8.75
N LEU A 227 -23.96 -10.77 8.57
CA LEU A 227 -22.67 -10.84 7.89
C LEU A 227 -21.65 -11.67 8.69
N VAL A 228 -20.98 -12.60 8.02
CA VAL A 228 -19.89 -13.42 8.59
C VAL A 228 -18.55 -13.14 7.95
N ALA A 229 -18.54 -12.60 6.73
CA ALA A 229 -17.33 -12.07 6.08
C ALA A 229 -17.70 -10.86 5.23
N VAL A 230 -16.80 -9.88 5.16
CA VAL A 230 -16.96 -8.66 4.36
C VAL A 230 -15.61 -8.27 3.74
N ALA A 231 -15.65 -7.68 2.55
CA ALA A 231 -14.46 -7.10 1.94
C ALA A 231 -14.80 -5.99 0.96
N GLY A 232 -13.94 -4.98 0.92
CA GLY A 232 -13.92 -3.96 -0.11
C GLY A 232 -12.92 -4.32 -1.21
N LEU A 233 -13.32 -4.20 -2.47
CA LEU A 233 -12.49 -4.49 -3.64
C LEU A 233 -12.25 -3.24 -4.45
N LEU A 234 -11.00 -2.91 -4.73
CA LEU A 234 -10.62 -1.80 -5.60
C LEU A 234 -9.98 -2.29 -6.88
N ASP A 235 -10.42 -1.73 -8.01
CA ASP A 235 -9.81 -1.91 -9.30
C ASP A 235 -8.53 -1.05 -9.42
N ILE A 236 -7.42 -1.53 -8.85
CA ILE A 236 -6.15 -0.83 -8.88
C ILE A 236 -5.55 -0.75 -10.29
N GLY A 237 -5.94 -1.63 -11.18
CA GLY A 237 -5.52 -1.59 -12.58
C GLY A 237 -5.99 -0.36 -13.36
N ARG A 238 -6.92 0.44 -12.79
CA ARG A 238 -7.26 1.78 -13.28
C ARG A 238 -6.25 2.84 -12.89
N TRP A 239 -5.47 2.59 -11.84
CA TRP A 239 -4.53 3.56 -11.30
C TRP A 239 -3.10 3.30 -11.71
N TRP A 240 -2.74 2.02 -11.91
CA TRP A 240 -1.41 1.65 -12.40
C TRP A 240 -1.39 0.28 -13.08
N ARG A 241 -0.36 0.11 -13.89
CA ARG A 241 0.05 -1.18 -14.46
C ARG A 241 1.49 -1.43 -14.11
N LEU A 242 1.83 -2.69 -13.87
CA LEU A 242 3.19 -3.12 -13.59
C LEU A 242 3.75 -3.81 -14.82
N THR A 243 4.91 -3.35 -15.31
CA THR A 243 5.67 -4.04 -16.35
C THR A 243 6.94 -4.60 -15.73
N ARG A 244 7.05 -5.91 -15.74
CA ARG A 244 8.21 -6.67 -15.31
C ARG A 244 9.05 -7.01 -16.54
N ARG A 245 10.32 -6.61 -16.55
CA ARG A 245 11.29 -6.94 -17.60
C ARG A 245 12.39 -7.82 -17.04
N VAL A 246 12.60 -8.99 -17.63
CA VAL A 246 13.71 -9.89 -17.32
C VAL A 246 14.96 -9.36 -18.01
N LYS A 247 16.00 -8.98 -17.26
CA LYS A 247 17.21 -8.33 -17.82
C LYS A 247 17.96 -9.24 -18.78
N ALA A 248 18.04 -10.55 -18.49
CA ALA A 248 18.79 -11.50 -19.30
C ALA A 248 18.16 -11.77 -20.67
N SER A 249 16.84 -11.89 -20.74
CA SER A 249 16.11 -12.20 -21.99
C SER A 249 15.52 -10.97 -22.67
N GLY A 250 15.31 -9.88 -21.94
CA GLY A 250 14.56 -8.74 -22.39
C GLY A 250 13.04 -8.97 -22.44
N GLU A 251 12.58 -10.12 -21.97
CA GLU A 251 11.15 -10.47 -21.94
C GLU A 251 10.40 -9.52 -21.02
N GLU A 252 9.28 -8.99 -21.50
CA GLU A 252 8.41 -8.08 -20.76
C GLU A 252 7.04 -8.71 -20.54
N THR A 253 6.56 -8.61 -19.30
CA THR A 253 5.21 -9.00 -18.91
C THR A 253 4.54 -7.83 -18.22
N THR A 254 3.38 -7.42 -18.70
CA THR A 254 2.57 -6.36 -18.08
C THR A 254 1.40 -7.00 -17.37
N SER A 255 1.16 -6.59 -16.13
CA SER A 255 0.05 -7.05 -15.31
C SER A 255 -0.73 -5.88 -14.72
N SER A 256 -2.01 -6.13 -14.46
CA SER A 256 -2.89 -5.20 -13.77
C SER A 256 -3.82 -5.96 -12.84
N GLY A 257 -3.92 -5.53 -11.60
CA GLY A 257 -4.65 -6.24 -10.56
C GLY A 257 -5.87 -5.52 -10.02
N ALA A 258 -6.57 -6.22 -9.16
CA ALA A 258 -7.48 -5.66 -8.18
C ALA A 258 -6.92 -5.93 -6.78
N ALA A 259 -7.32 -5.14 -5.78
CA ALA A 259 -6.86 -5.34 -4.42
C ALA A 259 -8.02 -5.36 -3.42
N VAL A 260 -7.92 -6.25 -2.45
CA VAL A 260 -8.78 -6.24 -1.25
C VAL A 260 -8.31 -5.11 -0.37
N PHE A 261 -9.15 -4.10 -0.18
CA PHE A 261 -8.78 -2.89 0.55
C PHE A 261 -9.12 -2.98 2.02
N ASP A 262 -10.29 -3.36 2.36
CA ASP A 262 -10.68 -3.57 3.75
C ASP A 262 -11.36 -4.93 3.83
N PHE A 263 -11.07 -5.70 4.85
CA PHE A 263 -11.71 -7.00 5.04
C PHE A 263 -11.93 -7.31 6.52
N GLY A 264 -12.95 -8.08 6.80
CA GLY A 264 -13.25 -8.52 8.14
C GLY A 264 -14.13 -9.75 8.16
N TYR A 265 -14.01 -10.56 9.21
CA TYR A 265 -14.81 -11.77 9.38
C TYR A 265 -15.17 -12.02 10.83
N ALA A 266 -16.24 -12.80 11.03
CA ALA A 266 -16.65 -13.24 12.35
C ALA A 266 -15.66 -14.25 12.93
N GLU A 267 -15.72 -14.50 14.22
CA GLU A 267 -14.96 -15.57 14.85
C GLU A 267 -15.28 -16.93 14.19
N GLY A 268 -14.26 -17.65 13.73
CA GLY A 268 -14.41 -18.88 12.96
C GLY A 268 -14.92 -18.66 11.52
N GLY A 269 -14.90 -17.42 11.02
CA GLY A 269 -15.34 -17.03 9.68
C GLY A 269 -14.23 -17.00 8.64
N GLU A 270 -13.05 -17.53 8.93
CA GLU A 270 -11.88 -17.53 8.02
C GLU A 270 -12.19 -18.27 6.72
N GLN A 271 -12.94 -19.39 6.80
CA GLN A 271 -13.37 -20.14 5.63
C GLN A 271 -14.27 -19.31 4.72
N GLN A 272 -15.27 -18.60 5.31
CA GLN A 272 -16.18 -17.72 4.55
C GLN A 272 -15.40 -16.53 3.95
N MET A 273 -14.39 -16.02 4.65
CA MET A 273 -13.52 -14.98 4.09
C MET A 273 -12.72 -15.51 2.89
N ALA A 274 -12.19 -16.71 2.95
CA ALA A 274 -11.51 -17.35 1.82
C ALA A 274 -12.48 -17.58 0.63
N GLU A 275 -13.71 -17.99 0.89
CA GLU A 275 -14.77 -18.10 -0.13
C GLU A 275 -15.08 -16.73 -0.76
N LEU A 276 -15.16 -15.68 0.07
CA LEU A 276 -15.36 -14.32 -0.43
C LEU A 276 -14.21 -13.87 -1.32
N LEU A 277 -12.96 -14.20 -0.98
CA LEU A 277 -11.80 -13.89 -1.84
C LEU A 277 -11.92 -14.55 -3.21
N TYR A 278 -12.42 -15.80 -3.30
CA TYR A 278 -12.70 -16.44 -4.57
C TYR A 278 -13.76 -15.71 -5.38
N HIS A 279 -14.85 -15.26 -4.74
CA HIS A 279 -15.87 -14.46 -5.40
C HIS A 279 -15.25 -13.17 -5.97
N LEU A 280 -14.47 -12.46 -5.16
CA LEU A 280 -13.79 -11.21 -5.55
C LEU A 280 -12.78 -11.43 -6.68
N LEU A 281 -12.10 -12.58 -6.71
CA LEU A 281 -11.25 -12.97 -7.83
C LEU A 281 -12.04 -13.07 -9.14
N GLY A 282 -13.25 -13.66 -9.09
CA GLY A 282 -14.16 -13.69 -10.23
C GLY A 282 -14.62 -12.30 -10.67
N VAL A 283 -14.88 -11.40 -9.71
CA VAL A 283 -15.18 -9.98 -10.02
C VAL A 283 -13.98 -9.30 -10.68
N ALA A 284 -12.76 -9.48 -10.16
CA ALA A 284 -11.54 -8.94 -10.75
C ALA A 284 -11.32 -9.45 -12.19
N ALA A 285 -11.53 -10.75 -12.42
CA ALA A 285 -11.49 -11.34 -13.76
C ALA A 285 -12.49 -10.69 -14.72
N SER A 286 -13.72 -10.40 -14.26
CA SER A 286 -14.74 -9.71 -15.06
C SER A 286 -14.34 -8.28 -15.46
N TRP A 287 -13.43 -7.66 -14.71
CA TRP A 287 -12.83 -6.37 -15.04
C TRP A 287 -11.59 -6.49 -15.96
N GLY A 288 -11.22 -7.71 -16.35
CA GLY A 288 -10.02 -7.98 -17.15
C GLY A 288 -8.74 -7.82 -16.33
N ARG A 289 -8.77 -8.14 -15.02
CA ARG A 289 -7.58 -8.11 -14.15
C ARG A 289 -6.95 -9.49 -14.08
N ASP A 290 -5.61 -9.51 -13.99
CA ASP A 290 -4.82 -10.73 -14.00
C ASP A 290 -4.81 -11.42 -12.63
N HIS A 291 -4.95 -10.63 -11.56
CA HIS A 291 -4.85 -11.10 -10.18
C HIS A 291 -5.66 -10.25 -9.21
N LEU A 292 -5.93 -10.84 -8.04
CA LEU A 292 -6.44 -10.20 -6.85
C LEU A 292 -5.36 -10.23 -5.77
N SER A 293 -5.00 -9.07 -5.22
CA SER A 293 -4.00 -8.95 -4.16
C SER A 293 -4.63 -8.68 -2.80
N ILE A 294 -4.05 -9.24 -1.75
CA ILE A 294 -4.36 -8.94 -0.34
C ILE A 294 -3.08 -8.84 0.48
N HIS A 295 -3.01 -7.87 1.41
CA HIS A 295 -1.88 -7.72 2.32
C HIS A 295 -2.13 -8.43 3.62
N LEU A 296 -1.22 -9.31 4.01
CA LEU A 296 -1.34 -10.10 5.22
C LEU A 296 -0.01 -10.12 6.00
N ASP A 297 -0.14 -10.05 7.31
CA ASP A 297 0.91 -10.48 8.21
C ASP A 297 1.09 -12.00 8.07
N PRO A 298 2.32 -12.55 8.01
CA PRO A 298 2.55 -13.99 7.94
C PRO A 298 1.86 -14.81 9.04
N GLU A 299 1.60 -14.18 10.18
CA GLU A 299 0.92 -14.79 11.33
C GLU A 299 -0.61 -14.55 11.33
N ASP A 300 -1.16 -14.00 10.24
CA ASP A 300 -2.61 -13.77 10.14
C ASP A 300 -3.39 -15.08 10.13
N GLY A 301 -4.47 -15.13 10.91
CA GLY A 301 -5.32 -16.32 11.02
C GLY A 301 -5.99 -16.75 9.71
N LEU A 302 -6.06 -15.86 8.72
CA LEU A 302 -6.59 -16.17 7.40
C LEU A 302 -5.63 -17.02 6.57
N TYR A 303 -4.32 -17.00 6.85
CA TYR A 303 -3.30 -17.64 6.03
C TYR A 303 -3.56 -19.13 5.74
N PRO A 304 -3.92 -19.99 6.74
CA PRO A 304 -4.21 -21.41 6.51
C PRO A 304 -5.43 -21.69 5.62
N PHE A 305 -6.30 -20.69 5.44
CA PHE A 305 -7.54 -20.81 4.67
C PHE A 305 -7.41 -20.26 3.25
N LEU A 306 -6.29 -19.60 2.94
CA LEU A 306 -6.06 -19.06 1.59
C LEU A 306 -6.13 -20.17 0.55
N PRO A 307 -6.62 -19.86 -0.67
CA PRO A 307 -6.61 -20.79 -1.78
C PRO A 307 -5.22 -21.40 -2.01
N ALA A 308 -5.16 -22.70 -2.35
CA ALA A 308 -3.89 -23.37 -2.66
C ALA A 308 -3.12 -22.72 -3.83
N ALA A 309 -3.82 -21.95 -4.67
CA ALA A 309 -3.25 -21.18 -5.77
C ALA A 309 -2.71 -19.81 -5.34
N ALA A 310 -2.95 -19.39 -4.10
CA ALA A 310 -2.39 -18.14 -3.57
C ALA A 310 -0.85 -18.22 -3.56
N ARG A 311 -0.21 -17.13 -3.95
CA ARG A 311 1.26 -17.01 -3.98
C ARG A 311 1.65 -15.72 -3.28
N VAL A 312 2.77 -15.75 -2.58
CA VAL A 312 3.40 -14.52 -2.13
C VAL A 312 4.02 -13.85 -3.35
N GLY A 313 3.42 -12.73 -3.77
CA GLY A 313 3.88 -11.94 -4.91
C GLY A 313 5.03 -11.02 -4.52
N ALA A 314 5.03 -10.51 -3.27
CA ALA A 314 6.14 -9.73 -2.73
C ALA A 314 6.19 -9.83 -1.19
N ASP A 315 7.41 -9.82 -0.66
CA ASP A 315 7.70 -9.66 0.76
C ASP A 315 8.16 -8.23 1.03
N PHE A 316 7.56 -7.61 2.01
CA PHE A 316 7.97 -6.28 2.44
C PHE A 316 8.66 -6.32 3.80
N ARG A 317 9.78 -5.62 3.87
CA ARG A 317 10.51 -5.35 5.11
C ARG A 317 10.02 -4.06 5.73
N PHE A 318 9.77 -4.10 7.04
CA PHE A 318 9.32 -2.94 7.79
C PHE A 318 10.52 -2.20 8.41
N PHE A 319 10.61 -0.90 8.13
CA PHE A 319 11.59 0.01 8.71
C PHE A 319 10.85 1.13 9.42
N ALA A 320 11.30 1.50 10.61
CA ALA A 320 10.75 2.67 11.29
C ALA A 320 11.82 3.44 12.06
N ALA A 321 11.72 4.77 12.02
CA ALA A 321 12.57 5.71 12.74
C ALA A 321 11.78 6.47 13.80
N GLY A 322 12.47 7.01 14.80
CA GLY A 322 11.85 7.80 15.87
C GLY A 322 11.41 6.98 17.10
N ILE A 323 11.44 5.65 17.01
CA ILE A 323 11.08 4.74 18.12
C ILE A 323 12.16 3.66 18.20
N THR A 324 12.46 3.21 19.42
CA THR A 324 13.41 2.11 19.66
C THR A 324 12.91 0.83 19.01
N VAL A 325 13.81 0.12 18.33
CA VAL A 325 13.49 -1.17 17.70
C VAL A 325 13.09 -2.17 18.78
N PRO A 326 11.89 -2.74 18.69
CA PRO A 326 11.45 -3.78 19.62
C PRO A 326 12.14 -5.11 19.34
N SER A 327 12.14 -6.01 20.31
CA SER A 327 12.41 -7.42 20.05
C SER A 327 11.26 -8.05 19.24
N ALA A 328 11.50 -9.16 18.56
CA ALA A 328 10.46 -9.86 17.81
C ALA A 328 9.26 -10.26 18.69
N HIS A 329 9.49 -10.57 19.96
CA HIS A 329 8.44 -10.95 20.93
C HIS A 329 7.55 -9.78 21.38
N GLU A 330 8.02 -8.55 21.24
CA GLU A 330 7.25 -7.34 21.60
C GLU A 330 6.37 -6.87 20.45
N MET A 331 6.53 -7.45 19.26
CA MET A 331 5.78 -7.06 18.08
C MET A 331 4.52 -7.89 17.93
N GLY A 332 3.37 -7.22 17.92
CA GLY A 332 2.10 -7.82 17.54
C GLY A 332 2.01 -8.13 16.04
N ARG A 333 0.87 -8.69 15.64
CA ARG A 333 0.51 -8.81 14.23
C ARG A 333 0.24 -7.44 13.64
N PHE A 334 0.53 -7.27 12.37
CA PHE A 334 0.32 -6.02 11.66
C PHE A 334 -0.93 -6.09 10.79
N TYR A 335 -1.63 -4.97 10.72
CA TYR A 335 -2.57 -4.67 9.66
C TYR A 335 -1.91 -3.65 8.73
N LEU A 336 -1.81 -3.98 7.49
CA LEU A 336 -1.36 -3.02 6.50
C LEU A 336 -2.55 -2.60 5.65
N ASP A 337 -2.92 -1.34 5.78
CA ASP A 337 -3.91 -0.74 4.91
C ASP A 337 -3.34 -0.67 3.48
N PRO A 338 -3.97 -1.32 2.48
CA PRO A 338 -3.47 -1.34 1.11
C PRO A 338 -3.35 0.05 0.45
N VAL A 339 -4.00 1.05 1.02
CA VAL A 339 -3.83 2.46 0.63
C VAL A 339 -2.38 2.91 0.75
N TYR A 340 -1.59 2.26 1.59
CA TYR A 340 -0.19 2.59 1.85
C TYR A 340 0.81 1.74 1.02
N LEU A 341 0.39 1.20 -0.13
CA LEU A 341 1.30 0.44 -1.02
C LEU A 341 1.27 0.89 -2.50
#